data_6a3fdd9e5c2a6d5b6375df3f409d916f
#
_entry.id   6a3fdd9e5c2a6d5b6375df3f409d916f
#
_cell.length_a   1.000
_cell.length_b   1.000
_cell.length_c   1.000
_cell.angle_alpha   90.00
_cell.angle_beta   90.00
_cell.angle_gamma   90.00
#
_symmetry.space_group_name_H-M   'P 1'
#
loop_
_entity.id
_entity.type
_entity.pdbx_description
1 polymer ?
#
loop_
_entity_poly.entity_id
_entity_poly.type
_entity_poly.pdbx_seq_one_letter_code
_entity_poly.pdbx_strand_id
1 'polypeptide(L)'
;MREMKDSGIEWIGSIPTHWKTERLQWHITEIKETNKPEKSRQVLSLTNKRGVIPYEEKGAQGNVSKEDYSQYKLAYPGTIVANSMNILIGSVGQCDYFGCVSPVYYVYKPKDGENLEFINYLFQMEQFQKELRRYANGILEIRLRVSSDGILKREMAFPPYAEQMQIVSFLNAKLSHVEQLITNVQTQIEKLKEYRTSLVVEAVTRGLCPCNMKSTEKIEWLSEIPAHWIECRIKNAIFPQEKEILPTDQIITCFRDGEVTLRSKRREDGFTVSFTEHGYHGVDIGDLVIHGMDAFAGAIGCSDSRGKTTPVVHVCNTVGNNRYFMYYLRAMAYGNILMDLSNGVRIRSSDYRNFDRLGVFGIAIPPRDEQDEIAEYLDRKCAQIEQLIAIKQAKIEKLEQYKRSLIYEYVTGKREVM
;
A
#
# COMPACT_ATOMS: atom_id res chain seq x y z
N MET A 1 9.30 41.54 -4.06
CA MET A 1 10.15 40.38 -3.64
C MET A 1 10.84 40.81 -2.36
N ARG A 2 10.77 39.98 -1.30
CA ARG A 2 11.47 40.28 -0.04
C ARG A 2 12.99 40.08 -0.21
N GLU A 3 13.75 40.83 0.55
CA GLU A 3 15.21 40.75 0.54
C GLU A 3 15.67 39.42 1.15
N MET A 4 16.64 38.79 0.52
CA MET A 4 17.14 37.45 0.87
C MET A 4 18.64 37.51 1.22
N LYS A 5 19.06 36.67 2.17
CA LYS A 5 20.47 36.44 2.52
C LYS A 5 20.79 34.94 2.48
N ASP A 6 22.06 34.58 2.35
CA ASP A 6 22.51 33.21 2.51
C ASP A 6 22.33 32.76 3.97
N SER A 7 21.73 31.60 4.18
CA SER A 7 21.56 31.02 5.51
C SER A 7 22.84 30.41 6.08
N GLY A 8 23.84 30.14 5.25
CA GLY A 8 25.00 29.32 5.60
C GLY A 8 24.71 27.81 5.69
N ILE A 9 23.47 27.38 5.41
CA ILE A 9 23.06 25.97 5.43
C ILE A 9 22.83 25.52 4.00
N GLU A 10 23.69 24.61 3.50
CA GLU A 10 23.72 24.15 2.10
C GLU A 10 22.35 23.76 1.57
N TRP A 11 21.61 22.92 2.28
CA TRP A 11 20.32 22.39 1.82
C TRP A 11 19.15 23.38 1.98
N ILE A 12 19.32 24.45 2.75
CA ILE A 12 18.37 25.57 2.84
C ILE A 12 18.73 26.64 1.79
N GLY A 13 20.00 27.04 1.68
CA GLY A 13 20.43 28.15 0.81
C GLY A 13 19.92 29.51 1.31
N SER A 14 19.32 30.37 0.45
CA SER A 14 18.90 31.71 0.82
C SER A 14 17.62 31.72 1.68
N ILE A 15 17.57 32.60 2.67
CA ILE A 15 16.44 32.85 3.55
C ILE A 15 16.14 34.37 3.61
N PRO A 16 14.98 34.83 4.10
CA PRO A 16 14.72 36.24 4.31
C PRO A 16 15.75 36.89 5.24
N THR A 17 16.15 38.12 4.94
CA THR A 17 17.21 38.83 5.69
C THR A 17 16.95 38.96 7.19
N HIS A 18 15.67 39.07 7.58
CA HIS A 18 15.25 39.22 8.98
C HIS A 18 15.14 37.88 9.74
N TRP A 19 15.21 36.70 9.02
CA TRP A 19 15.25 35.42 9.68
C TRP A 19 16.61 35.13 10.28
N LYS A 20 16.65 34.28 11.32
CA LYS A 20 17.88 33.89 11.99
C LYS A 20 18.22 32.43 11.65
N THR A 21 19.51 32.17 11.51
CA THR A 21 20.03 30.80 11.47
C THR A 21 20.52 30.42 12.87
N GLU A 22 19.86 29.48 13.51
CA GLU A 22 20.09 29.14 14.90
C GLU A 22 20.02 27.63 15.12
N ARG A 23 20.65 27.12 16.18
CA ARG A 23 20.60 25.69 16.50
C ARG A 23 19.28 25.34 17.17
N LEU A 24 18.74 24.16 16.81
CA LEU A 24 17.49 23.64 17.39
C LEU A 24 17.47 23.64 18.92
N GLN A 25 18.59 23.39 19.58
CA GLN A 25 18.71 23.42 21.05
C GLN A 25 18.31 24.77 21.70
N TRP A 26 18.28 25.83 20.92
CA TRP A 26 17.85 27.13 21.42
C TRP A 26 16.34 27.32 21.32
N HIS A 27 15.65 26.50 20.53
CA HIS A 27 14.22 26.57 20.26
C HIS A 27 13.41 25.45 20.92
N ILE A 28 14.05 24.30 21.18
CA ILE A 28 13.42 23.14 21.83
C ILE A 28 14.29 22.60 22.95
N THR A 29 13.63 21.91 23.91
CA THR A 29 14.30 21.24 25.04
C THR A 29 13.85 19.77 25.08
N GLU A 30 14.77 18.83 25.25
CA GLU A 30 14.43 17.42 25.45
C GLU A 30 13.91 17.19 26.88
N ILE A 31 12.73 16.57 27.00
CA ILE A 31 12.20 16.03 28.24
C ILE A 31 12.75 14.62 28.41
N LYS A 32 13.58 14.42 29.45
CA LYS A 32 14.21 13.11 29.75
C LYS A 32 13.51 12.36 30.89
N GLU A 33 12.35 12.87 31.31
CA GLU A 33 11.60 12.31 32.42
C GLU A 33 11.13 10.89 32.10
N THR A 34 11.44 9.95 33.00
CA THR A 34 10.99 8.57 32.90
C THR A 34 9.72 8.34 33.71
N ASN A 35 8.99 7.28 33.41
CA ASN A 35 7.78 6.88 34.14
C ASN A 35 8.10 6.17 35.47
N LYS A 36 9.05 6.73 36.23
CA LYS A 36 9.47 6.23 37.55
C LYS A 36 9.60 7.38 38.55
N PRO A 37 8.74 7.45 39.62
CA PRO A 37 7.62 6.52 39.91
C PRO A 37 6.57 6.54 38.79
N GLU A 38 5.77 5.46 38.69
CA GLU A 38 4.74 5.34 37.64
C GLU A 38 3.72 6.49 37.73
N LYS A 39 3.69 7.32 36.67
CA LYS A 39 2.78 8.45 36.53
C LYS A 39 1.69 8.21 35.50
N SER A 40 1.92 7.28 34.57
CA SER A 40 0.95 6.94 33.52
C SER A 40 1.08 5.47 33.09
N ARG A 41 -0.07 4.82 32.87
CA ARG A 41 -0.20 3.53 32.20
C ARG A 41 -0.62 3.66 30.75
N GLN A 42 -0.98 4.87 30.32
CA GLN A 42 -1.36 5.13 28.95
C GLN A 42 -0.12 5.10 28.06
N VAL A 43 0.03 4.02 27.29
CA VAL A 43 1.08 3.89 26.29
C VAL A 43 0.68 4.64 25.03
N LEU A 44 1.60 5.47 24.53
CA LEU A 44 1.43 6.21 23.30
C LEU A 44 2.30 5.62 22.19
N SER A 45 1.78 5.63 20.98
CA SER A 45 2.47 5.16 19.79
C SER A 45 2.62 6.28 18.77
N LEU A 46 3.79 6.38 18.17
CA LEU A 46 4.05 7.30 17.08
C LEU A 46 3.76 6.61 15.74
N THR A 47 2.91 7.23 14.95
CA THR A 47 2.51 6.77 13.62
C THR A 47 2.90 7.79 12.55
N ASN A 48 3.25 7.34 11.35
CA ASN A 48 3.69 8.25 10.28
C ASN A 48 2.56 9.16 9.72
N LYS A 49 1.29 8.78 9.92
CA LYS A 49 0.14 9.52 9.35
C LYS A 49 -0.64 10.32 10.39
N ARG A 50 -0.79 9.80 11.61
CA ARG A 50 -1.65 10.36 12.67
C ARG A 50 -0.86 11.01 13.80
N GLY A 51 0.49 11.10 13.67
CA GLY A 51 1.33 11.57 14.77
C GLY A 51 1.29 10.62 15.98
N VAL A 52 1.26 11.19 17.18
CA VAL A 52 1.21 10.44 18.44
C VAL A 52 -0.24 10.13 18.81
N ILE A 53 -0.54 8.86 19.01
CA ILE A 53 -1.88 8.37 19.36
C ILE A 53 -1.80 7.36 20.52
N PRO A 54 -2.89 7.10 21.26
CA PRO A 54 -2.98 5.97 22.17
C PRO A 54 -2.64 4.64 21.48
N TYR A 55 -1.88 3.79 22.17
CA TYR A 55 -1.41 2.52 21.60
C TYR A 55 -2.57 1.61 21.14
N GLU A 56 -3.69 1.64 21.87
CA GLU A 56 -4.90 0.87 21.58
C GLU A 56 -5.50 1.23 20.20
N GLU A 57 -5.36 2.48 19.76
CA GLU A 57 -5.83 2.94 18.46
C GLU A 57 -4.92 2.59 17.28
N LYS A 58 -3.73 2.05 17.55
CA LYS A 58 -2.76 1.69 16.53
C LYS A 58 -3.17 0.49 15.69
N GLY A 59 -4.03 -0.39 16.23
CA GLY A 59 -4.35 -1.68 15.62
C GLY A 59 -3.23 -2.71 15.78
N ALA A 60 -3.32 -3.83 15.08
CA ALA A 60 -2.41 -4.98 15.22
C ALA A 60 -1.01 -4.79 14.58
N GLN A 61 -0.67 -3.59 14.11
CA GLN A 61 0.60 -3.34 13.42
C GLN A 61 1.72 -2.90 14.36
N GLY A 62 2.89 -3.51 14.25
CA GLY A 62 4.13 -3.13 14.91
C GLY A 62 4.40 -3.84 16.23
N ASN A 63 5.45 -3.40 16.96
CA ASN A 63 5.90 -4.06 18.18
C ASN A 63 4.88 -3.94 19.32
N VAL A 64 4.70 -5.02 20.06
CA VAL A 64 3.88 -5.07 21.27
C VAL A 64 4.57 -4.23 22.37
N SER A 65 3.79 -3.51 23.18
CA SER A 65 4.30 -2.80 24.34
C SER A 65 4.80 -3.82 25.40
N LYS A 66 5.83 -3.45 26.16
CA LYS A 66 6.27 -4.26 27.28
C LYS A 66 5.31 -4.09 28.45
N GLU A 67 5.27 -5.05 29.35
CA GLU A 67 4.46 -4.98 30.58
C GLU A 67 5.03 -4.00 31.61
N ASP A 68 6.36 -3.81 31.64
CA ASP A 68 7.04 -2.84 32.52
C ASP A 68 7.24 -1.51 31.77
N TYR A 69 6.55 -0.48 32.24
CA TYR A 69 6.61 0.88 31.72
C TYR A 69 7.55 1.80 32.49
N SER A 70 8.28 1.32 33.50
CA SER A 70 9.15 2.15 34.36
C SER A 70 10.27 2.84 33.58
N GLN A 71 10.74 2.20 32.50
CA GLN A 71 11.79 2.73 31.62
C GLN A 71 11.23 3.62 30.47
N TYR A 72 9.91 3.74 30.36
CA TYR A 72 9.30 4.58 29.33
C TYR A 72 9.50 6.05 29.69
N LYS A 73 9.58 6.90 28.66
CA LYS A 73 9.64 8.35 28.84
C LYS A 73 8.23 8.92 28.88
N LEU A 74 8.05 9.98 29.67
CA LEU A 74 6.78 10.69 29.72
C LEU A 74 6.66 11.68 28.55
N ALA A 75 5.52 11.67 27.91
CA ALA A 75 5.12 12.63 26.89
C ALA A 75 3.90 13.42 27.36
N TYR A 76 3.86 14.67 26.99
CA TYR A 76 2.85 15.63 27.43
C TYR A 76 2.17 16.30 26.24
N PRO A 77 0.92 16.78 26.39
CA PRO A 77 0.33 17.65 25.39
C PRO A 77 1.23 18.86 25.09
N GLY A 78 1.33 19.23 23.83
CA GLY A 78 2.21 20.32 23.38
C GLY A 78 3.69 19.93 23.27
N THR A 79 4.00 18.63 23.14
CA THR A 79 5.37 18.16 22.87
C THR A 79 5.45 17.51 21.48
N ILE A 80 6.67 17.34 20.99
CA ILE A 80 6.99 16.60 19.75
C ILE A 80 7.68 15.30 20.16
N VAL A 81 7.18 14.17 19.66
CA VAL A 81 7.79 12.86 19.86
C VAL A 81 8.49 12.43 18.59
N ALA A 82 9.76 12.05 18.69
CA ALA A 82 10.59 11.60 17.57
C ALA A 82 11.17 10.19 17.84
N ASN A 83 11.06 9.30 16.87
CA ASN A 83 11.65 7.97 16.96
C ASN A 83 13.10 8.01 16.51
N SER A 84 14.05 7.75 17.42
CA SER A 84 15.49 7.82 17.13
C SER A 84 15.96 6.95 15.96
N MET A 85 15.26 5.85 15.66
CA MET A 85 15.60 4.93 14.59
C MET A 85 14.93 5.29 13.26
N ASN A 86 13.73 5.88 13.31
CA ASN A 86 12.90 6.14 12.15
C ASN A 86 12.71 7.64 11.85
N ILE A 87 13.43 8.51 12.56
CA ILE A 87 13.40 9.97 12.30
C ILE A 87 13.83 10.30 10.86
N LEU A 88 14.72 9.48 10.29
CA LEU A 88 15.24 9.62 8.92
C LEU A 88 14.18 9.37 7.84
N ILE A 89 13.05 8.80 8.21
CA ILE A 89 11.88 8.55 7.34
C ILE A 89 10.64 9.29 7.84
N GLY A 90 10.83 10.34 8.65
CA GLY A 90 9.76 11.21 9.11
C GLY A 90 8.93 10.69 10.28
N SER A 91 9.43 9.71 11.06
CA SER A 91 8.73 9.26 12.27
C SER A 91 8.89 10.27 13.40
N VAL A 92 8.17 11.38 13.28
CA VAL A 92 8.07 12.50 14.20
C VAL A 92 6.62 12.97 14.21
N GLY A 93 6.10 13.36 15.37
CA GLY A 93 4.74 13.89 15.47
C GLY A 93 4.49 14.66 16.73
N GLN A 94 3.52 15.56 16.63
CA GLN A 94 2.97 16.28 17.75
C GLN A 94 2.22 15.34 18.69
N CYS A 95 2.31 15.58 19.97
CA CYS A 95 1.63 14.83 21.03
C CYS A 95 0.57 15.71 21.70
N ASP A 96 -0.67 15.27 21.66
CA ASP A 96 -1.82 15.93 22.31
C ASP A 96 -2.30 15.17 23.56
N TYR A 97 -1.58 14.12 23.96
CA TYR A 97 -1.92 13.25 25.05
C TYR A 97 -0.87 13.28 26.17
N PHE A 98 -1.32 13.03 27.41
CA PHE A 98 -0.42 12.68 28.50
C PHE A 98 -0.28 11.17 28.55
N GLY A 99 0.96 10.66 28.49
CA GLY A 99 1.21 9.22 28.52
C GLY A 99 2.68 8.88 28.49
N CYS A 100 2.99 7.61 28.27
CA CYS A 100 4.36 7.14 28.20
C CYS A 100 4.69 6.59 26.81
N VAL A 101 5.89 6.88 26.33
CA VAL A 101 6.44 6.46 25.03
C VAL A 101 7.65 5.58 25.20
N SER A 102 7.97 4.77 24.21
CA SER A 102 9.14 3.88 24.23
C SER A 102 10.42 4.62 24.61
N PRO A 103 11.34 3.99 25.37
CA PRO A 103 12.62 4.58 25.78
C PRO A 103 13.50 5.06 24.61
N VAL A 104 13.31 4.48 23.41
CA VAL A 104 14.07 4.87 22.21
C VAL A 104 13.53 6.13 21.53
N TYR A 105 12.42 6.69 22.01
CA TYR A 105 11.88 7.95 21.50
C TYR A 105 12.47 9.14 22.26
N TYR A 106 12.52 10.27 21.58
CA TYR A 106 12.82 11.56 22.17
C TYR A 106 11.52 12.36 22.30
N VAL A 107 11.41 13.10 23.39
CA VAL A 107 10.29 14.01 23.66
C VAL A 107 10.85 15.42 23.73
N TYR A 108 10.43 16.29 22.84
CA TYR A 108 10.88 17.67 22.76
C TYR A 108 9.73 18.64 23.12
N LYS A 109 10.04 19.61 23.95
CA LYS A 109 9.13 20.71 24.25
C LYS A 109 9.68 21.98 23.58
N PRO A 110 8.86 22.73 22.80
CA PRO A 110 9.22 24.06 22.35
C PRO A 110 9.47 24.98 23.53
N LYS A 111 10.42 25.91 23.39
CA LYS A 111 10.65 26.97 24.35
C LYS A 111 9.64 28.11 24.15
N ASP A 112 9.58 29.01 25.15
CA ASP A 112 8.71 30.18 25.06
C ASP A 112 9.06 31.03 23.84
N GLY A 113 8.05 31.44 23.09
CA GLY A 113 8.21 32.19 21.85
C GLY A 113 8.37 31.32 20.59
N GLU A 114 8.21 30.00 20.70
CA GLU A 114 8.25 29.06 19.56
C GLU A 114 6.90 28.41 19.29
N ASN A 115 6.57 28.25 18.01
CA ASN A 115 5.34 27.56 17.61
C ASN A 115 5.60 26.06 17.46
N LEU A 116 4.83 25.24 18.19
CA LEU A 116 4.94 23.78 18.17
C LEU A 116 4.77 23.17 16.77
N GLU A 117 3.77 23.63 16.03
CA GLU A 117 3.47 23.09 14.69
C GLU A 117 4.54 23.50 13.68
N PHE A 118 5.09 24.72 13.80
CA PHE A 118 6.21 25.15 12.96
C PHE A 118 7.42 24.23 13.17
N ILE A 119 7.77 23.93 14.42
CA ILE A 119 8.84 23.00 14.75
C ILE A 119 8.51 21.60 14.21
N ASN A 120 7.27 21.14 14.32
CA ASN A 120 6.87 19.85 13.76
C ASN A 120 7.05 19.80 12.23
N TYR A 121 6.72 20.89 11.51
CA TYR A 121 6.97 20.98 10.08
C TYR A 121 8.47 20.94 9.72
N LEU A 122 9.34 21.56 10.54
CA LEU A 122 10.79 21.45 10.36
C LEU A 122 11.25 19.99 10.34
N PHE A 123 10.76 19.18 11.29
CA PHE A 123 11.11 17.75 11.36
C PHE A 123 10.54 16.91 10.21
N GLN A 124 9.43 17.36 9.59
CA GLN A 124 8.80 16.65 8.49
C GLN A 124 9.47 16.92 7.13
N MET A 125 10.36 17.90 7.03
CA MET A 125 11.07 18.19 5.78
C MET A 125 12.02 17.05 5.41
N GLU A 126 11.87 16.51 4.19
CA GLU A 126 12.73 15.45 3.65
C GLU A 126 14.21 15.87 3.60
N GLN A 127 14.47 17.15 3.31
CA GLN A 127 15.82 17.70 3.26
C GLN A 127 16.47 17.68 4.64
N PHE A 128 15.73 18.00 5.70
CA PHE A 128 16.23 17.90 7.08
C PHE A 128 16.50 16.44 7.48
N GLN A 129 15.63 15.52 7.09
CA GLN A 129 15.83 14.09 7.34
C GLN A 129 17.10 13.56 6.64
N LYS A 130 17.35 14.00 5.38
CA LYS A 130 18.58 13.69 4.65
C LYS A 130 19.81 14.28 5.34
N GLU A 131 19.71 15.51 5.86
CA GLU A 131 20.80 16.11 6.64
C GLU A 131 21.07 15.33 7.91
N LEU A 132 20.03 14.92 8.66
CA LEU A 132 20.18 14.11 9.87
C LEU A 132 20.88 12.76 9.59
N ARG A 133 20.75 12.21 8.38
CA ARG A 133 21.42 10.95 8.01
C ARG A 133 22.94 11.04 8.11
N ARG A 134 23.54 12.22 7.88
CA ARG A 134 24.99 12.45 8.03
C ARG A 134 25.49 12.28 9.46
N TYR A 135 24.58 12.35 10.43
CA TYR A 135 24.87 12.25 11.87
C TYR A 135 24.30 10.98 12.50
N ALA A 136 23.82 10.07 11.69
CA ALA A 136 23.29 8.81 12.14
C ALA A 136 24.41 7.81 12.40
N ASN A 137 24.29 7.05 13.50
CA ASN A 137 25.20 6.00 13.91
C ASN A 137 24.53 4.63 13.73
N GLY A 138 25.26 3.65 13.23
CA GLY A 138 24.80 2.27 13.05
C GLY A 138 25.56 1.56 11.94
N ILE A 139 25.65 0.24 11.99
CA ILE A 139 26.34 -0.59 11.00
C ILE A 139 25.38 -0.99 9.86
N LEU A 140 24.09 -1.16 10.18
CA LEU A 140 23.06 -1.56 9.21
C LEU A 140 22.19 -0.37 8.85
N GLU A 141 21.96 -0.15 7.55
CA GLU A 141 21.10 0.93 7.05
C GLU A 141 19.69 0.95 7.68
N ILE A 142 19.15 -0.23 8.00
CA ILE A 142 17.83 -0.40 8.63
C ILE A 142 17.81 -0.12 10.15
N ARG A 143 18.98 0.15 10.77
CA ARG A 143 19.13 0.36 12.24
C ARG A 143 19.93 1.62 12.56
N LEU A 144 19.99 2.57 11.62
CA LEU A 144 20.61 3.85 11.88
C LEU A 144 19.85 4.61 12.98
N ARG A 145 20.61 5.21 13.91
CA ARG A 145 20.06 6.04 15.00
C ARG A 145 20.69 7.41 14.97
N VAL A 146 19.87 8.43 15.11
CA VAL A 146 20.34 9.80 15.33
C VAL A 146 20.21 10.10 16.81
N SER A 147 21.30 10.52 17.46
CA SER A 147 21.26 10.93 18.87
C SER A 147 20.49 12.24 19.04
N SER A 148 19.88 12.45 20.22
CA SER A 148 19.21 13.70 20.53
C SER A 148 20.15 14.90 20.38
N ASP A 149 21.37 14.79 20.85
CA ASP A 149 22.43 15.80 20.66
C ASP A 149 22.71 16.06 19.18
N GLY A 150 22.74 15.01 18.35
CA GLY A 150 22.91 15.14 16.91
C GLY A 150 21.79 15.93 16.25
N ILE A 151 20.55 15.81 16.76
CA ILE A 151 19.39 16.59 16.31
C ILE A 151 19.49 18.03 16.83
N LEU A 152 19.65 18.21 18.12
CA LEU A 152 19.61 19.50 18.81
C LEU A 152 20.71 20.48 18.35
N LYS A 153 21.84 19.96 17.88
CA LYS A 153 22.96 20.76 17.36
C LYS A 153 22.79 21.20 15.91
N ARG A 154 21.72 20.78 15.22
CA ARG A 154 21.48 21.20 13.82
C ARG A 154 21.01 22.64 13.76
N GLU A 155 21.58 23.36 12.80
CA GLU A 155 21.19 24.73 12.49
C GLU A 155 20.01 24.73 11.53
N MET A 156 19.06 25.61 11.78
CA MET A 156 17.82 25.79 11.03
C MET A 156 17.53 27.27 10.88
N ALA A 157 16.69 27.60 9.92
CA ALA A 157 16.21 28.97 9.72
C ALA A 157 14.93 29.20 10.53
N PHE A 158 14.91 30.25 11.34
CA PHE A 158 13.79 30.58 12.20
C PHE A 158 13.25 31.98 11.89
N PRO A 159 11.96 32.11 11.53
CA PRO A 159 11.25 33.36 11.46
C PRO A 159 10.88 33.87 12.86
N PRO A 160 10.53 35.17 13.01
CA PRO A 160 9.86 35.69 14.21
C PRO A 160 8.56 34.88 14.49
N TYR A 161 8.17 34.78 15.77
CA TYR A 161 7.01 34.00 16.21
C TYR A 161 5.71 34.34 15.43
N ALA A 162 5.44 35.59 15.18
CA ALA A 162 4.27 36.02 14.42
C ALA A 162 4.25 35.45 12.99
N GLU A 163 5.42 35.37 12.35
CA GLU A 163 5.54 34.78 11.01
C GLU A 163 5.45 33.22 11.05
N GLN A 164 5.97 32.59 12.14
CA GLN A 164 5.74 31.15 12.36
C GLN A 164 4.23 30.82 12.40
N MET A 165 3.45 31.61 13.14
CA MET A 165 1.99 31.46 13.24
C MET A 165 1.30 31.63 11.88
N GLN A 166 1.70 32.62 11.07
CA GLN A 166 1.15 32.83 9.74
C GLN A 166 1.48 31.66 8.80
N ILE A 167 2.72 31.19 8.80
CA ILE A 167 3.17 30.04 8.01
C ILE A 167 2.36 28.79 8.39
N VAL A 168 2.22 28.51 9.68
CA VAL A 168 1.47 27.38 10.19
C VAL A 168 0.00 27.46 9.78
N SER A 169 -0.65 28.59 10.00
CA SER A 169 -2.06 28.78 9.61
C SER A 169 -2.27 28.55 8.10
N PHE A 170 -1.39 29.11 7.28
CA PHE A 170 -1.42 28.90 5.83
C PHE A 170 -1.20 27.45 5.43
N LEU A 171 -0.15 26.81 5.99
CA LEU A 171 0.16 25.41 5.67
C LEU A 171 -0.97 24.49 6.11
N ASN A 172 -1.52 24.65 7.31
CA ASN A 172 -2.64 23.84 7.80
C ASN A 172 -3.83 23.92 6.84
N ALA A 173 -4.21 25.11 6.40
CA ALA A 173 -5.31 25.28 5.45
C ALA A 173 -5.02 24.63 4.09
N LYS A 174 -3.81 24.83 3.54
CA LYS A 174 -3.43 24.29 2.23
C LYS A 174 -3.26 22.77 2.26
N LEU A 175 -2.58 22.25 3.31
CA LEU A 175 -2.33 20.81 3.43
C LEU A 175 -3.62 20.04 3.70
N SER A 176 -4.53 20.58 4.52
CA SER A 176 -5.87 19.98 4.71
C SER A 176 -6.62 19.85 3.38
N HIS A 177 -6.58 20.88 2.53
CA HIS A 177 -7.20 20.80 1.21
C HIS A 177 -6.53 19.75 0.30
N VAL A 178 -5.18 19.68 0.31
CA VAL A 178 -4.44 18.65 -0.46
C VAL A 178 -4.79 17.24 0.03
N GLU A 179 -4.89 17.03 1.33
CA GLU A 179 -5.28 15.74 1.93
C GLU A 179 -6.70 15.33 1.54
N GLN A 180 -7.65 16.28 1.53
CA GLN A 180 -8.99 16.03 1.03
C GLN A 180 -8.99 15.60 -0.45
N LEU A 181 -8.17 16.26 -1.29
CA LEU A 181 -8.02 15.88 -2.69
C LEU A 181 -7.44 14.47 -2.85
N ILE A 182 -6.41 14.10 -2.08
CA ILE A 182 -5.82 12.75 -2.07
C ILE A 182 -6.87 11.72 -1.67
N THR A 183 -7.59 11.94 -0.57
CA THR A 183 -8.66 11.04 -0.10
C THR A 183 -9.75 10.86 -1.14
N ASN A 184 -10.17 11.94 -1.81
CA ASN A 184 -11.16 11.89 -2.86
C ASN A 184 -10.68 11.06 -4.07
N VAL A 185 -9.41 11.24 -4.48
CA VAL A 185 -8.82 10.45 -5.58
C VAL A 185 -8.69 8.97 -5.20
N GLN A 186 -8.32 8.66 -3.95
CA GLN A 186 -8.28 7.28 -3.43
C GLN A 186 -9.66 6.63 -3.48
N THR A 187 -10.70 7.33 -3.02
CA THR A 187 -12.08 6.85 -3.11
C THR A 187 -12.51 6.57 -4.55
N GLN A 188 -12.10 7.42 -5.51
CA GLN A 188 -12.39 7.18 -6.92
C GLN A 188 -11.68 5.94 -7.46
N ILE A 189 -10.45 5.65 -7.02
CA ILE A 189 -9.73 4.42 -7.37
C ILE A 189 -10.49 3.19 -6.86
N GLU A 190 -10.94 3.19 -5.60
CA GLU A 190 -11.70 2.07 -5.04
C GLU A 190 -13.02 1.85 -5.81
N LYS A 191 -13.75 2.91 -6.13
CA LYS A 191 -14.96 2.81 -6.97
C LYS A 191 -14.69 2.25 -8.38
N LEU A 192 -13.55 2.59 -8.99
CA LEU A 192 -13.16 2.01 -10.28
C LEU A 192 -12.86 0.51 -10.17
N LYS A 193 -12.24 0.06 -9.08
CA LYS A 193 -12.01 -1.36 -8.82
C LYS A 193 -13.31 -2.12 -8.60
N GLU A 194 -14.23 -1.56 -7.82
CA GLU A 194 -15.57 -2.11 -7.61
C GLU A 194 -16.35 -2.20 -8.93
N TYR A 195 -16.33 -1.14 -9.72
CA TYR A 195 -16.96 -1.12 -11.04
C TYR A 195 -16.39 -2.18 -11.98
N ARG A 196 -15.05 -2.35 -12.02
CA ARG A 196 -14.40 -3.42 -12.79
C ARG A 196 -14.90 -4.79 -12.36
N THR A 197 -14.98 -5.03 -11.05
CA THR A 197 -15.49 -6.30 -10.49
C THR A 197 -16.92 -6.56 -10.91
N SER A 198 -17.81 -5.58 -10.76
CA SER A 198 -19.22 -5.67 -11.16
C SER A 198 -19.37 -5.94 -12.66
N LEU A 199 -18.60 -5.21 -13.47
CA LEU A 199 -18.60 -5.37 -14.93
C LEU A 199 -18.20 -6.80 -15.36
N VAL A 200 -17.15 -7.35 -14.72
CA VAL A 200 -16.71 -8.73 -15.02
C VAL A 200 -17.80 -9.72 -14.62
N VAL A 201 -18.33 -9.61 -13.40
CA VAL A 201 -19.38 -10.52 -12.92
C VAL A 201 -20.61 -10.47 -13.83
N GLU A 202 -21.09 -9.27 -14.17
CA GLU A 202 -22.27 -9.09 -15.02
C GLU A 202 -22.06 -9.71 -16.42
N ALA A 203 -20.95 -9.41 -17.07
CA ALA A 203 -20.67 -9.89 -18.41
C ALA A 203 -20.56 -11.42 -18.50
N VAL A 204 -19.92 -12.08 -17.50
CA VAL A 204 -19.74 -13.55 -17.54
C VAL A 204 -20.94 -14.32 -16.99
N THR A 205 -21.92 -13.67 -16.36
CA THR A 205 -23.11 -14.32 -15.81
C THR A 205 -24.39 -14.02 -16.58
N ARG A 206 -24.45 -12.87 -17.28
CA ARG A 206 -25.65 -12.38 -17.99
C ARG A 206 -25.43 -12.12 -19.48
N GLY A 207 -24.17 -12.18 -19.95
CA GLY A 207 -23.81 -11.78 -21.32
C GLY A 207 -23.76 -10.27 -21.50
N LEU A 208 -23.57 -9.83 -22.76
CA LEU A 208 -23.46 -8.40 -23.11
C LEU A 208 -24.77 -7.78 -23.56
N CYS A 209 -25.71 -8.61 -23.98
CA CYS A 209 -27.01 -8.17 -24.50
C CYS A 209 -28.17 -8.67 -23.66
N PRO A 210 -29.26 -7.91 -23.52
CA PRO A 210 -30.47 -8.40 -22.91
C PRO A 210 -30.97 -9.67 -23.61
N CYS A 211 -31.21 -10.73 -22.87
CA CYS A 211 -31.69 -11.99 -23.39
C CYS A 211 -32.70 -12.63 -22.42
N ASN A 212 -33.40 -13.64 -22.88
CA ASN A 212 -34.28 -14.43 -22.03
C ASN A 212 -33.41 -15.19 -21.00
N MET A 213 -33.81 -15.12 -19.73
CA MET A 213 -33.16 -15.82 -18.63
C MET A 213 -33.93 -17.11 -18.28
N LYS A 214 -33.21 -18.10 -17.77
CA LYS A 214 -33.79 -19.31 -17.16
C LYS A 214 -33.21 -19.52 -15.77
N SER A 215 -34.01 -20.04 -14.87
CA SER A 215 -33.54 -20.43 -13.53
C SER A 215 -32.56 -21.57 -13.62
N THR A 216 -31.59 -21.61 -12.71
CA THR A 216 -30.62 -22.70 -12.56
C THR A 216 -30.59 -23.18 -11.11
N GLU A 217 -30.61 -24.51 -10.92
CA GLU A 217 -30.37 -25.16 -9.64
C GLU A 217 -29.00 -25.90 -9.62
N LYS A 218 -28.34 -25.96 -10.78
CA LYS A 218 -27.06 -26.65 -10.94
C LYS A 218 -25.84 -25.79 -10.64
N ILE A 219 -26.06 -24.48 -10.58
CA ILE A 219 -25.00 -23.49 -10.32
C ILE A 219 -25.36 -22.76 -9.03
N GLU A 220 -24.85 -23.24 -7.89
CA GLU A 220 -25.26 -22.82 -6.54
C GLU A 220 -25.14 -21.33 -6.27
N TRP A 221 -24.26 -20.62 -6.98
CA TRP A 221 -23.99 -19.21 -6.77
C TRP A 221 -24.72 -18.27 -7.76
N LEU A 222 -25.52 -18.84 -8.68
CA LEU A 222 -26.38 -18.09 -9.62
C LEU A 222 -27.82 -18.51 -9.47
N SER A 223 -28.74 -17.57 -9.48
CA SER A 223 -30.18 -17.85 -9.50
C SER A 223 -30.73 -18.05 -10.91
N GLU A 224 -30.14 -17.37 -11.88
CA GLU A 224 -30.58 -17.37 -13.26
C GLU A 224 -29.40 -17.19 -14.22
N ILE A 225 -29.52 -17.70 -15.44
CA ILE A 225 -28.54 -17.59 -16.54
C ILE A 225 -29.27 -17.34 -17.85
N PRO A 226 -28.59 -16.82 -18.91
CA PRO A 226 -29.18 -16.76 -20.25
C PRO A 226 -29.70 -18.11 -20.72
N ALA A 227 -30.92 -18.13 -21.25
CA ALA A 227 -31.63 -19.38 -21.57
C ALA A 227 -30.89 -20.26 -22.59
N HIS A 228 -30.12 -19.65 -23.49
CA HIS A 228 -29.34 -20.34 -24.52
C HIS A 228 -27.99 -20.87 -24.06
N TRP A 229 -27.53 -20.48 -22.82
CA TRP A 229 -26.27 -20.97 -22.28
C TRP A 229 -26.38 -22.42 -21.78
N ILE A 230 -25.26 -23.14 -21.84
CA ILE A 230 -25.16 -24.55 -21.42
C ILE A 230 -24.61 -24.60 -19.99
N GLU A 231 -25.31 -25.37 -19.14
CA GLU A 231 -24.87 -25.67 -17.78
C GLU A 231 -23.96 -26.89 -17.74
N CYS A 232 -22.77 -26.75 -17.17
CA CYS A 232 -21.89 -27.91 -16.95
C CYS A 232 -21.06 -27.73 -15.67
N ARG A 233 -20.21 -28.71 -15.35
CA ARG A 233 -19.22 -28.60 -14.29
C ARG A 233 -17.89 -28.12 -14.88
N ILE A 234 -17.08 -27.42 -14.08
CA ILE A 234 -15.74 -26.91 -14.48
C ILE A 234 -14.91 -28.02 -15.11
N LYS A 235 -14.88 -29.25 -14.53
CA LYS A 235 -14.12 -30.40 -15.06
C LYS A 235 -14.51 -30.82 -16.47
N ASN A 236 -15.67 -30.42 -16.96
CA ASN A 236 -16.13 -30.70 -18.31
C ASN A 236 -15.78 -29.59 -19.31
N ALA A 237 -15.26 -28.49 -18.82
CA ALA A 237 -14.94 -27.32 -19.64
C ALA A 237 -13.47 -26.87 -19.55
N ILE A 238 -12.81 -27.17 -18.47
CA ILE A 238 -11.42 -26.79 -18.19
C ILE A 238 -10.62 -28.04 -17.85
N PHE A 239 -9.50 -28.24 -18.55
CA PHE A 239 -8.68 -29.44 -18.46
C PHE A 239 -7.23 -29.08 -18.11
N PRO A 240 -6.71 -29.51 -16.94
CA PRO A 240 -5.30 -29.43 -16.65
C PRO A 240 -4.44 -30.12 -17.71
N GLN A 241 -3.32 -29.51 -18.04
CA GLN A 241 -2.35 -29.99 -19.00
C GLN A 241 -0.97 -30.11 -18.34
N GLU A 242 -0.27 -31.18 -18.62
CA GLU A 242 1.14 -31.33 -18.33
C GLU A 242 1.93 -31.07 -19.61
N LYS A 243 2.70 -30.01 -19.65
CA LYS A 243 3.50 -29.64 -20.81
C LYS A 243 4.97 -29.82 -20.54
N GLU A 244 5.72 -30.17 -21.55
CA GLU A 244 7.17 -30.35 -21.49
C GLU A 244 7.86 -29.02 -21.17
N ILE A 245 8.90 -29.09 -20.33
CA ILE A 245 9.76 -27.97 -19.98
C ILE A 245 10.92 -27.94 -20.97
N LEU A 246 11.17 -26.77 -21.55
CA LEU A 246 12.35 -26.53 -22.38
C LEU A 246 13.51 -26.04 -21.50
N PRO A 247 14.77 -26.34 -21.89
CA PRO A 247 15.95 -25.87 -21.14
C PRO A 247 16.03 -24.36 -20.94
N THR A 248 15.41 -23.60 -21.83
CA THR A 248 15.36 -22.12 -21.79
C THR A 248 14.21 -21.55 -20.97
N ASP A 249 13.30 -22.39 -20.46
CA ASP A 249 12.10 -21.95 -19.77
C ASP A 249 12.46 -21.29 -18.42
N GLN A 250 12.09 -20.02 -18.27
CA GLN A 250 12.17 -19.28 -17.02
C GLN A 250 10.88 -19.45 -16.21
N ILE A 251 10.94 -19.10 -14.93
CA ILE A 251 9.80 -19.30 -14.02
C ILE A 251 8.71 -18.28 -14.28
N ILE A 252 7.50 -18.78 -14.54
CA ILE A 252 6.26 -18.01 -14.59
C ILE A 252 5.60 -18.06 -13.21
N THR A 253 5.04 -16.93 -12.83
CA THR A 253 4.24 -16.79 -11.60
C THR A 253 2.86 -16.26 -11.94
N CYS A 254 1.85 -16.86 -11.33
CA CYS A 254 0.47 -16.39 -11.34
C CYS A 254 0.25 -15.52 -10.10
N PHE A 255 0.09 -14.20 -10.29
CA PHE A 255 -0.08 -13.23 -9.22
C PHE A 255 -1.56 -13.09 -8.82
N ARG A 256 -1.81 -12.61 -7.60
CA ARG A 256 -3.19 -12.45 -7.07
C ARG A 256 -4.05 -11.42 -7.81
N ASP A 257 -3.45 -10.51 -8.54
CA ASP A 257 -4.18 -9.58 -9.43
C ASP A 257 -4.56 -10.22 -10.78
N GLY A 258 -4.13 -11.46 -11.00
CA GLY A 258 -4.41 -12.26 -12.19
C GLY A 258 -3.40 -12.10 -13.32
N GLU A 259 -2.31 -11.36 -13.10
CA GLU A 259 -1.20 -11.35 -14.06
C GLU A 259 -0.45 -12.67 -14.00
N VAL A 260 -0.21 -13.28 -15.18
CA VAL A 260 0.58 -14.49 -15.34
C VAL A 260 1.74 -14.18 -16.27
N THR A 261 2.93 -14.06 -15.70
CA THR A 261 4.11 -13.59 -16.41
C THR A 261 5.40 -14.14 -15.83
N LEU A 262 6.51 -13.96 -16.54
CA LEU A 262 7.85 -14.30 -16.03
C LEU A 262 8.17 -13.51 -14.77
N ARG A 263 8.79 -14.13 -13.77
CA ARG A 263 9.26 -13.44 -12.55
C ARG A 263 10.16 -12.27 -12.87
N SER A 264 11.07 -12.43 -13.82
CA SER A 264 12.01 -11.40 -14.26
C SER A 264 11.34 -10.14 -14.81
N LYS A 265 10.11 -10.23 -15.34
CA LYS A 265 9.38 -9.06 -15.85
C LYS A 265 8.73 -8.21 -14.75
N ARG A 266 8.50 -8.80 -13.57
CA ARG A 266 7.72 -8.12 -12.53
C ARG A 266 8.42 -8.02 -11.19
N ARG A 267 8.85 -9.15 -10.61
CA ARG A 267 9.47 -9.21 -9.29
C ARG A 267 10.20 -10.53 -9.10
N GLU A 268 11.47 -10.47 -8.73
CA GLU A 268 12.29 -11.64 -8.42
C GLU A 268 12.35 -11.97 -6.92
N ASP A 269 12.12 -10.98 -6.06
CA ASP A 269 12.18 -11.10 -4.60
C ASP A 269 10.88 -11.64 -3.98
N GLY A 270 11.01 -12.20 -2.77
CA GLY A 270 9.87 -12.61 -1.92
C GLY A 270 9.26 -13.96 -2.30
N PHE A 271 9.96 -14.77 -3.07
CA PHE A 271 9.57 -16.15 -3.39
C PHE A 271 10.44 -17.15 -2.65
N THR A 272 9.84 -18.30 -2.29
CA THR A 272 10.61 -19.47 -1.85
C THR A 272 11.29 -20.07 -3.08
N VAL A 273 12.62 -20.16 -3.03
CA VAL A 273 13.40 -20.85 -4.08
C VAL A 273 13.52 -22.31 -3.69
N SER A 274 13.04 -23.21 -4.56
CA SER A 274 13.28 -24.64 -4.41
C SER A 274 14.62 -24.99 -5.07
N PHE A 275 15.43 -25.80 -4.40
CA PHE A 275 16.70 -26.30 -4.94
C PHE A 275 16.49 -27.38 -6.02
N THR A 276 15.29 -27.96 -6.10
CA THR A 276 14.94 -28.99 -7.09
C THR A 276 13.63 -28.60 -7.75
N GLU A 277 13.58 -28.71 -9.09
CA GLU A 277 12.41 -28.42 -9.91
C GLU A 277 11.53 -29.66 -10.14
N HIS A 278 11.35 -30.46 -9.09
CA HIS A 278 10.55 -31.69 -9.21
C HIS A 278 9.05 -31.35 -9.39
N GLY A 279 8.42 -31.96 -10.40
CA GLY A 279 7.01 -31.77 -10.71
C GLY A 279 6.65 -30.41 -11.36
N TYR A 280 7.65 -29.65 -11.83
CA TYR A 280 7.38 -28.46 -12.65
C TYR A 280 6.82 -28.90 -14.01
N HIS A 281 6.10 -28.01 -14.68
CA HIS A 281 5.57 -28.21 -16.03
C HIS A 281 5.58 -26.91 -16.84
N GLY A 282 5.55 -27.05 -18.16
CA GLY A 282 5.62 -25.94 -19.10
C GLY A 282 4.32 -25.14 -19.17
N VAL A 283 4.46 -23.88 -19.53
CA VAL A 283 3.37 -22.91 -19.76
C VAL A 283 3.59 -22.26 -21.10
N ASP A 284 2.57 -22.23 -21.96
CA ASP A 284 2.60 -21.49 -23.23
C ASP A 284 1.85 -20.17 -23.13
N ILE A 285 2.12 -19.27 -24.07
CA ILE A 285 1.38 -18.02 -24.21
C ILE A 285 -0.11 -18.34 -24.47
N GLY A 286 -0.98 -17.69 -23.72
CA GLY A 286 -2.43 -17.84 -23.82
C GLY A 286 -3.01 -19.00 -23.00
N ASP A 287 -2.19 -19.81 -22.35
CA ASP A 287 -2.69 -20.84 -21.43
C ASP A 287 -3.43 -20.21 -20.26
N LEU A 288 -4.56 -20.81 -19.89
CA LEU A 288 -5.25 -20.48 -18.63
C LEU A 288 -4.45 -21.08 -17.46
N VAL A 289 -4.04 -20.21 -16.54
CA VAL A 289 -3.21 -20.56 -15.39
C VAL A 289 -3.97 -20.26 -14.09
N ILE A 290 -4.05 -21.27 -13.20
CA ILE A 290 -4.80 -21.19 -11.94
C ILE A 290 -3.88 -21.57 -10.78
N HIS A 291 -3.67 -20.66 -9.84
CA HIS A 291 -2.85 -20.96 -8.66
C HIS A 291 -3.66 -21.72 -7.61
N GLY A 292 -3.33 -22.99 -7.36
CA GLY A 292 -4.12 -23.88 -6.50
C GLY A 292 -4.34 -23.39 -5.06
N MET A 293 -3.46 -22.55 -4.52
CA MET A 293 -3.60 -22.01 -3.16
C MET A 293 -4.16 -20.59 -3.12
N ASP A 294 -3.98 -19.80 -4.18
CA ASP A 294 -4.32 -18.37 -4.21
C ASP A 294 -5.44 -18.05 -5.22
N ALA A 295 -6.08 -19.05 -5.81
CA ALA A 295 -7.20 -18.87 -6.74
C ALA A 295 -8.34 -18.06 -6.12
N PHE A 296 -8.65 -18.29 -4.82
CA PHE A 296 -9.65 -17.53 -4.08
C PHE A 296 -9.35 -16.02 -4.03
N ALA A 297 -8.08 -15.65 -4.08
CA ALA A 297 -7.61 -14.25 -4.05
C ALA A 297 -7.46 -13.65 -5.46
N GLY A 298 -7.87 -14.38 -6.52
CA GLY A 298 -7.82 -13.90 -7.88
C GLY A 298 -6.57 -14.29 -8.67
N ALA A 299 -5.69 -15.17 -8.13
CA ALA A 299 -4.54 -15.68 -8.87
C ALA A 299 -4.96 -16.65 -9.98
N ILE A 300 -5.61 -16.10 -11.00
CA ILE A 300 -6.13 -16.77 -12.19
C ILE A 300 -5.91 -15.84 -13.38
N GLY A 301 -5.19 -16.30 -14.41
CA GLY A 301 -4.87 -15.46 -15.57
C GLY A 301 -4.52 -16.29 -16.82
N CYS A 302 -4.36 -15.60 -17.93
CA CYS A 302 -3.76 -16.20 -19.12
C CYS A 302 -2.29 -15.76 -19.22
N SER A 303 -1.40 -16.68 -19.55
CA SER A 303 0.03 -16.40 -19.62
C SER A 303 0.38 -15.50 -20.80
N ASP A 304 1.20 -14.47 -20.55
CA ASP A 304 1.77 -13.59 -21.57
C ASP A 304 3.09 -14.11 -22.16
N SER A 305 3.62 -15.18 -21.57
CA SER A 305 4.96 -15.68 -21.87
C SER A 305 5.00 -17.20 -21.91
N ARG A 306 5.98 -17.75 -22.65
CA ARG A 306 6.40 -19.14 -22.51
C ARG A 306 7.33 -19.25 -21.30
N GLY A 307 7.20 -20.37 -20.54
CA GLY A 307 8.07 -20.68 -19.43
C GLY A 307 7.64 -21.93 -18.68
N LYS A 308 8.04 -22.05 -17.41
CA LYS A 308 7.69 -23.17 -16.52
C LYS A 308 7.10 -22.69 -15.21
N THR A 309 6.27 -23.51 -14.58
CA THR A 309 5.65 -23.19 -13.30
C THR A 309 5.73 -24.35 -12.31
N THR A 310 5.44 -24.04 -11.03
CA THR A 310 5.47 -25.01 -9.92
C THR A 310 4.26 -25.93 -9.95
N PRO A 311 4.33 -27.13 -9.34
CA PRO A 311 3.20 -28.09 -9.31
C PRO A 311 1.95 -27.59 -8.55
N VAL A 312 2.07 -26.49 -7.82
CA VAL A 312 0.93 -25.85 -7.13
C VAL A 312 0.03 -25.07 -8.10
N VAL A 313 0.48 -24.85 -9.32
CA VAL A 313 -0.20 -24.05 -10.34
C VAL A 313 -0.71 -24.99 -11.43
N HIS A 314 -1.98 -24.90 -11.76
CA HIS A 314 -2.56 -25.64 -12.88
C HIS A 314 -2.44 -24.84 -14.16
N VAL A 315 -1.93 -25.46 -15.20
CA VAL A 315 -1.94 -24.98 -16.59
C VAL A 315 -3.07 -25.67 -17.30
N CYS A 316 -4.01 -24.95 -17.86
CA CYS A 316 -5.24 -25.53 -18.37
C CYS A 316 -5.52 -25.09 -19.81
N ASN A 317 -6.14 -26.00 -20.58
CA ASN A 317 -6.90 -25.72 -21.79
C ASN A 317 -8.39 -25.73 -21.48
N THR A 318 -9.19 -25.12 -22.35
CA THR A 318 -10.64 -25.06 -22.19
C THR A 318 -11.36 -25.50 -23.47
N VAL A 319 -12.64 -25.84 -23.33
CA VAL A 319 -13.50 -26.15 -24.51
C VAL A 319 -13.77 -24.92 -25.38
N GLY A 320 -13.32 -23.74 -24.95
CA GLY A 320 -13.63 -22.48 -25.59
C GLY A 320 -12.50 -21.44 -25.49
N ASN A 321 -12.86 -20.20 -25.17
CA ASN A 321 -11.91 -19.10 -25.04
C ASN A 321 -11.29 -19.06 -23.64
N ASN A 322 -9.97 -19.28 -23.53
CA ASN A 322 -9.25 -19.26 -22.24
C ASN A 322 -9.44 -17.94 -21.48
N ARG A 323 -9.52 -16.77 -22.17
CA ARG A 323 -9.74 -15.46 -21.52
C ARG A 323 -11.15 -15.36 -20.94
N TYR A 324 -12.17 -15.89 -21.63
CA TYR A 324 -13.53 -15.96 -21.08
C TYR A 324 -13.55 -16.78 -19.78
N PHE A 325 -12.97 -17.96 -19.79
CA PHE A 325 -12.90 -18.82 -18.58
C PHE A 325 -12.06 -18.18 -17.48
N MET A 326 -10.99 -17.48 -17.81
CA MET A 326 -10.23 -16.65 -16.85
C MET A 326 -11.15 -15.63 -16.14
N TYR A 327 -11.90 -14.86 -16.91
CA TYR A 327 -12.84 -13.87 -16.34
C TYR A 327 -13.94 -14.53 -15.52
N TYR A 328 -14.47 -15.66 -15.97
CA TYR A 328 -15.50 -16.41 -15.25
C TYR A 328 -14.99 -16.89 -13.89
N LEU A 329 -13.84 -17.53 -13.84
CA LEU A 329 -13.23 -17.99 -12.59
C LEU A 329 -12.85 -16.83 -11.66
N ARG A 330 -12.41 -15.70 -12.21
CA ARG A 330 -12.16 -14.49 -11.41
C ARG A 330 -13.45 -13.90 -10.84
N ALA A 331 -14.56 -13.94 -11.58
CA ALA A 331 -15.86 -13.54 -11.05
C ALA A 331 -16.27 -14.42 -9.86
N MET A 332 -16.04 -15.73 -9.93
CA MET A 332 -16.26 -16.63 -8.79
C MET A 332 -15.37 -16.28 -7.59
N ALA A 333 -14.10 -15.94 -7.83
CA ALA A 333 -13.19 -15.50 -6.76
C ALA A 333 -13.66 -14.17 -6.12
N TYR A 334 -14.10 -13.21 -6.92
CA TYR A 334 -14.65 -11.93 -6.43
C TYR A 334 -15.93 -12.10 -5.60
N GLY A 335 -16.76 -13.07 -5.95
CA GLY A 335 -17.94 -13.46 -5.19
C GLY A 335 -17.66 -14.31 -3.93
N ASN A 336 -16.38 -14.56 -3.61
CA ASN A 336 -15.92 -15.47 -2.54
C ASN A 336 -16.39 -16.94 -2.72
N ILE A 337 -16.87 -17.32 -3.88
CA ILE A 337 -17.37 -18.69 -4.15
C ILE A 337 -16.23 -19.70 -3.99
N LEU A 338 -15.00 -19.30 -4.38
CA LEU A 338 -13.82 -20.16 -4.25
C LEU A 338 -13.28 -20.24 -2.80
N MET A 339 -13.83 -19.50 -1.85
CA MET A 339 -13.44 -19.57 -0.43
C MET A 339 -14.22 -20.64 0.36
N ASP A 340 -15.47 -20.86 0.03
CA ASP A 340 -16.39 -21.67 0.84
C ASP A 340 -16.03 -23.17 0.90
N LEU A 341 -15.18 -23.64 0.02
CA LEU A 341 -14.68 -25.04 0.01
C LEU A 341 -13.27 -25.21 0.62
N SER A 342 -12.72 -24.17 1.24
CA SER A 342 -11.40 -24.27 1.86
C SER A 342 -11.48 -24.95 3.25
N ASN A 343 -11.47 -26.26 3.31
CA ASN A 343 -11.25 -27.04 4.53
C ASN A 343 -9.78 -27.01 4.99
N GLY A 344 -9.07 -25.92 4.76
CA GLY A 344 -7.65 -25.77 5.11
C GLY A 344 -7.45 -25.31 6.55
N VAL A 345 -6.42 -25.84 7.20
CA VAL A 345 -5.94 -25.48 8.56
C VAL A 345 -5.54 -24.00 8.70
N ARG A 346 -5.51 -23.22 7.61
CA ARG A 346 -5.23 -21.80 7.61
C ARG A 346 -6.45 -21.03 7.12
N ILE A 347 -6.97 -20.18 7.97
CA ILE A 347 -7.95 -19.15 7.62
C ILE A 347 -7.36 -18.32 6.46
N ARG A 348 -8.03 -18.29 5.29
CA ARG A 348 -7.63 -17.60 4.06
C ARG A 348 -6.66 -18.35 3.13
N SER A 349 -6.82 -19.65 2.94
CA SER A 349 -6.20 -20.37 1.81
C SER A 349 -7.20 -21.31 1.19
N SER A 350 -7.34 -21.27 -0.14
CA SER A 350 -8.02 -22.36 -0.87
C SER A 350 -7.04 -23.53 -1.04
N ASP A 351 -7.54 -24.75 -1.08
CA ASP A 351 -6.72 -25.92 -1.39
C ASP A 351 -7.25 -26.58 -2.67
N TYR A 352 -6.99 -25.94 -3.80
CA TYR A 352 -7.25 -26.46 -5.13
C TYR A 352 -6.00 -27.10 -5.78
N ARG A 353 -5.01 -27.52 -5.00
CA ARG A 353 -3.88 -28.32 -5.50
C ARG A 353 -4.37 -29.61 -6.14
N ASN A 354 -5.46 -30.18 -5.64
CA ASN A 354 -6.25 -31.16 -6.38
C ASN A 354 -7.31 -30.42 -7.19
N PHE A 355 -7.18 -30.45 -8.52
CA PHE A 355 -8.09 -29.81 -9.47
C PHE A 355 -9.52 -30.31 -9.37
N ASP A 356 -9.74 -31.56 -8.96
CA ASP A 356 -11.08 -32.16 -8.82
C ASP A 356 -11.96 -31.31 -7.85
N ARG A 357 -11.38 -30.69 -6.85
CA ARG A 357 -12.12 -29.80 -5.94
C ARG A 357 -12.66 -28.56 -6.64
N LEU A 358 -11.90 -27.99 -7.57
CA LEU A 358 -12.39 -26.89 -8.41
C LEU A 358 -13.36 -27.42 -9.48
N GLY A 359 -13.10 -28.61 -9.97
CA GLY A 359 -13.84 -29.26 -11.04
C GLY A 359 -15.31 -29.56 -10.76
N VAL A 360 -15.73 -29.58 -9.48
CA VAL A 360 -17.14 -29.89 -9.10
C VAL A 360 -18.10 -28.72 -9.25
N PHE A 361 -17.60 -27.46 -9.25
CA PHE A 361 -18.44 -26.28 -9.38
C PHE A 361 -19.21 -26.25 -10.68
N GLY A 362 -20.49 -25.87 -10.59
CA GLY A 362 -21.34 -25.57 -11.74
C GLY A 362 -20.97 -24.23 -12.39
N ILE A 363 -20.94 -24.23 -13.72
CA ILE A 363 -20.72 -23.04 -14.55
C ILE A 363 -21.70 -22.99 -15.71
N ALA A 364 -21.95 -21.77 -16.22
CA ALA A 364 -22.73 -21.53 -17.42
C ALA A 364 -21.80 -21.11 -18.55
N ILE A 365 -21.97 -21.70 -19.74
CA ILE A 365 -21.09 -21.49 -20.88
C ILE A 365 -21.91 -20.97 -22.07
N PRO A 366 -21.62 -19.77 -22.60
CA PRO A 366 -22.18 -19.27 -23.84
C PRO A 366 -21.64 -20.01 -25.06
N PRO A 367 -22.25 -19.84 -26.23
CA PRO A 367 -21.67 -20.24 -27.51
C PRO A 367 -20.28 -19.60 -27.72
N ARG A 368 -19.44 -20.24 -28.55
CA ARG A 368 -18.03 -19.81 -28.73
C ARG A 368 -17.91 -18.35 -29.16
N ASP A 369 -18.71 -17.91 -30.12
CA ASP A 369 -18.66 -16.54 -30.63
C ASP A 369 -18.98 -15.52 -29.53
N GLU A 370 -19.95 -15.83 -28.65
CA GLU A 370 -20.30 -14.97 -27.53
C GLU A 370 -19.20 -14.98 -26.45
N GLN A 371 -18.49 -16.10 -26.24
CA GLN A 371 -17.32 -16.12 -25.36
C GLN A 371 -16.22 -15.18 -25.85
N ASP A 372 -15.97 -15.18 -27.16
CA ASP A 372 -14.98 -14.33 -27.80
C ASP A 372 -15.37 -12.85 -27.67
N GLU A 373 -16.63 -12.49 -27.91
CA GLU A 373 -17.18 -11.15 -27.74
C GLU A 373 -17.08 -10.65 -26.29
N ILE A 374 -17.45 -11.49 -25.31
CA ILE A 374 -17.35 -11.15 -23.87
C ILE A 374 -15.89 -10.94 -23.50
N ALA A 375 -15.00 -11.83 -23.90
CA ALA A 375 -13.58 -11.73 -23.59
C ALA A 375 -12.96 -10.44 -24.16
N GLU A 376 -13.23 -10.11 -25.43
CA GLU A 376 -12.74 -8.89 -26.07
C GLU A 376 -13.32 -7.61 -25.43
N TYR A 377 -14.60 -7.64 -25.08
CA TYR A 377 -15.25 -6.53 -24.36
C TYR A 377 -14.58 -6.30 -23.01
N LEU A 378 -14.38 -7.36 -22.23
CA LEU A 378 -13.77 -7.28 -20.90
C LEU A 378 -12.30 -6.86 -20.96
N ASP A 379 -11.51 -7.40 -21.90
CA ASP A 379 -10.12 -6.99 -22.11
C ASP A 379 -10.02 -5.48 -22.35
N ARG A 380 -10.84 -4.96 -23.28
CA ARG A 380 -10.86 -3.54 -23.58
C ARG A 380 -11.30 -2.68 -22.39
N LYS A 381 -12.39 -3.08 -21.71
CA LYS A 381 -12.93 -2.32 -20.57
C LYS A 381 -12.01 -2.35 -19.35
N CYS A 382 -11.47 -3.51 -19.01
CA CYS A 382 -10.53 -3.65 -17.90
C CYS A 382 -9.26 -2.83 -18.16
N ALA A 383 -8.70 -2.88 -19.39
CA ALA A 383 -7.53 -2.07 -19.73
C ALA A 383 -7.80 -0.56 -19.61
N GLN A 384 -8.99 -0.08 -20.06
CA GLN A 384 -9.39 1.33 -19.88
C GLN A 384 -9.47 1.72 -18.38
N ILE A 385 -10.06 0.84 -17.55
CA ILE A 385 -10.18 1.09 -16.11
C ILE A 385 -8.80 1.11 -15.45
N GLU A 386 -7.92 0.18 -15.80
CA GLU A 386 -6.54 0.12 -15.28
C GLU A 386 -5.75 1.37 -15.66
N GLN A 387 -5.88 1.84 -16.89
CA GLN A 387 -5.26 3.10 -17.32
C GLN A 387 -5.77 4.30 -16.49
N LEU A 388 -7.07 4.37 -16.22
CA LEU A 388 -7.65 5.43 -15.37
C LEU A 388 -7.13 5.33 -13.92
N ILE A 389 -7.00 4.14 -13.38
CA ILE A 389 -6.42 3.91 -12.03
C ILE A 389 -4.97 4.39 -12.00
N ALA A 390 -4.16 4.05 -13.01
CA ALA A 390 -2.76 4.48 -13.11
C ALA A 390 -2.63 6.02 -13.17
N ILE A 391 -3.47 6.69 -13.96
CA ILE A 391 -3.50 8.16 -14.03
C ILE A 391 -3.85 8.77 -12.66
N LYS A 392 -4.83 8.19 -11.96
CA LYS A 392 -5.22 8.66 -10.62
C LYS A 392 -4.14 8.42 -9.58
N GLN A 393 -3.44 7.29 -9.65
CA GLN A 393 -2.30 6.99 -8.78
C GLN A 393 -1.16 7.98 -8.99
N ALA A 394 -0.80 8.28 -10.22
CA ALA A 394 0.19 9.31 -10.55
C ALA A 394 -0.24 10.71 -10.07
N LYS A 395 -1.56 11.01 -10.04
CA LYS A 395 -2.08 12.25 -9.46
C LYS A 395 -1.84 12.31 -7.95
N ILE A 396 -2.04 11.20 -7.22
CA ILE A 396 -1.74 11.13 -5.78
C ILE A 396 -0.26 11.40 -5.53
N GLU A 397 0.63 10.77 -6.29
CA GLU A 397 2.08 10.98 -6.15
C GLU A 397 2.48 12.46 -6.35
N LYS A 398 1.89 13.12 -7.36
CA LYS A 398 2.11 14.56 -7.59
C LYS A 398 1.57 15.43 -6.45
N LEU A 399 0.42 15.09 -5.86
CA LEU A 399 -0.14 15.80 -4.72
C LEU A 399 0.75 15.64 -3.48
N GLU A 400 1.30 14.46 -3.24
CA GLU A 400 2.26 14.20 -2.15
C GLU A 400 3.59 14.97 -2.38
N GLN A 401 4.07 15.05 -3.60
CA GLN A 401 5.24 15.89 -3.94
C GLN A 401 4.94 17.37 -3.70
N TYR A 402 3.77 17.85 -4.12
CA TYR A 402 3.33 19.22 -3.89
C TYR A 402 3.23 19.56 -2.39
N LYS A 403 2.70 18.65 -1.58
CA LYS A 403 2.65 18.78 -0.11
C LYS A 403 4.05 18.97 0.47
N ARG A 404 5.03 18.14 0.07
CA ARG A 404 6.42 18.28 0.51
C ARG A 404 7.06 19.60 0.07
N SER A 405 6.80 20.03 -1.17
CA SER A 405 7.29 21.30 -1.70
C SER A 405 6.72 22.49 -0.93
N LEU A 406 5.42 22.49 -0.63
CA LEU A 406 4.80 23.54 0.18
C LEU A 406 5.47 23.66 1.54
N ILE A 407 5.61 22.55 2.28
CA ILE A 407 6.26 22.57 3.59
C ILE A 407 7.67 23.17 3.46
N TYR A 408 8.47 22.67 2.54
CA TYR A 408 9.84 23.13 2.34
C TYR A 408 9.90 24.63 2.00
N GLU A 409 9.12 25.09 1.02
CA GLU A 409 9.19 26.46 0.52
C GLU A 409 8.79 27.50 1.58
N TYR A 410 7.76 27.21 2.38
CA TYR A 410 7.28 28.15 3.40
C TYR A 410 8.10 28.06 4.69
N VAL A 411 8.46 26.85 5.13
CA VAL A 411 9.23 26.65 6.37
C VAL A 411 10.69 27.09 6.22
N THR A 412 11.24 27.13 5.01
CA THR A 412 12.59 27.67 4.74
C THR A 412 12.56 29.10 4.21
N GLY A 413 11.38 29.73 4.17
CA GLY A 413 11.25 31.12 3.74
C GLY A 413 11.49 31.39 2.26
N LYS A 414 11.38 30.37 1.39
CA LYS A 414 11.46 30.57 -0.08
C LYS A 414 10.24 31.27 -0.63
N ARG A 415 9.09 31.09 0.02
CA ARG A 415 7.86 31.79 -0.28
C ARG A 415 7.34 32.55 0.93
N GLU A 416 6.68 33.64 0.65
CA GLU A 416 6.00 34.50 1.61
C GLU A 416 4.52 34.12 1.70
N VAL A 417 3.97 34.12 2.89
CA VAL A 417 2.53 34.00 3.11
C VAL A 417 1.90 35.34 2.77
N MET A 418 1.07 35.37 1.74
CA MET A 418 0.30 36.55 1.32
C MET A 418 -1.05 36.60 2.03
#